data_a524d87b4c58924865bf73a90d73f05d
#
_entry.id   a524d87b4c58924865bf73a90d73f05d
#
_cell.length_a   1.000
_cell.length_b   1.000
_cell.length_c   1.000
_cell.angle_alpha   90.00
_cell.angle_beta   90.00
_cell.angle_gamma   90.00
#
_symmetry.space_group_name_H-M   'P 1'
#
loop_
_entity.id
_entity.type
_entity.pdbx_description
1 polymer ?
#
loop_
_entity_poly.entity_id
_entity_poly.type
_entity_poly.pdbx_seq_one_letter_code
_entity_poly.pdbx_strand_id
1 'polypeptide(L)'
;KQEILINELQYKKEKNKKASIKIEGLLSKNNNLFFNEISLIENNNSIFLTNLNLDNKLKVSDIGSLKLNYKNNNKIYNHIYLKKNKRNYILEGKSFDASHIINDVMDSDDNEKSIFSNLNTKISLNIKKTYIDNLNFINNLSGYINYKNNKIDTVELESIFPNKKNIRLSIVTNKANEKITKLFTGYPKPFIKRYKFIKGFEEGYLDFYSIKKDGVSDSVLVIDNFKVKEVPVFAKLLS
;
A
#
# COMPACT_ATOMS: atom_id res chain seq x y z
N LYS A 1 -11.57 -5.57 -30.01
CA LYS A 1 -11.27 -4.72 -28.85
C LYS A 1 -10.77 -5.61 -27.74
N GLN A 2 -9.50 -5.44 -27.32
CA GLN A 2 -8.83 -6.30 -26.37
C GLN A 2 -9.17 -5.92 -24.92
N GLU A 3 -9.03 -6.88 -24.01
CA GLU A 3 -8.99 -6.68 -22.57
C GLU A 3 -7.67 -6.03 -22.17
N ILE A 4 -7.68 -5.18 -21.12
CA ILE A 4 -6.48 -4.60 -20.53
C ILE A 4 -6.51 -4.87 -19.05
N LEU A 5 -5.44 -5.46 -18.54
CA LEU A 5 -5.23 -5.72 -17.11
C LEU A 5 -4.02 -4.93 -16.64
N ILE A 6 -4.16 -4.22 -15.52
CA ILE A 6 -3.06 -3.59 -14.78
C ILE A 6 -3.17 -4.14 -13.36
N ASN A 7 -2.43 -5.21 -13.09
CA ASN A 7 -2.55 -5.98 -11.86
C ASN A 7 -2.20 -5.15 -10.63
N GLU A 8 -1.15 -4.34 -10.70
CA GLU A 8 -0.67 -3.46 -9.63
C GLU A 8 -1.71 -2.40 -9.22
N LEU A 9 -2.63 -2.08 -10.12
CA LEU A 9 -3.73 -1.16 -9.86
C LEU A 9 -5.06 -1.90 -9.65
N GLN A 10 -5.09 -3.23 -9.75
CA GLN A 10 -6.33 -4.02 -9.77
C GLN A 10 -7.35 -3.47 -10.78
N TYR A 11 -6.86 -2.91 -11.87
CA TYR A 11 -7.69 -2.33 -12.93
C TYR A 11 -7.88 -3.31 -14.07
N LYS A 12 -9.12 -3.45 -14.49
CA LYS A 12 -9.53 -4.26 -15.63
C LYS A 12 -10.44 -3.45 -16.56
N LYS A 13 -10.01 -3.27 -17.79
CA LYS A 13 -10.88 -2.86 -18.88
C LYS A 13 -11.43 -4.10 -19.58
N GLU A 14 -12.73 -4.26 -19.58
CA GLU A 14 -13.37 -5.41 -20.20
C GLU A 14 -13.23 -5.42 -21.73
N LYS A 15 -13.28 -6.63 -22.28
CA LYS A 15 -13.39 -6.85 -23.74
C LYS A 15 -14.62 -6.09 -24.26
N ASN A 16 -14.48 -5.46 -25.43
CA ASN A 16 -15.51 -4.69 -26.13
C ASN A 16 -15.80 -3.26 -25.61
N LYS A 17 -15.31 -2.84 -24.46
CA LYS A 17 -15.34 -1.41 -24.08
C LYS A 17 -14.30 -0.62 -24.87
N LYS A 18 -14.63 0.64 -25.20
CA LYS A 18 -13.69 1.57 -25.84
C LYS A 18 -12.80 2.18 -24.78
N ALA A 19 -11.51 2.25 -25.04
CA ALA A 19 -10.55 3.04 -24.29
C ALA A 19 -9.57 3.69 -25.26
N SER A 20 -9.10 4.88 -24.88
CA SER A 20 -7.98 5.53 -25.54
C SER A 20 -6.71 5.26 -24.73
N ILE A 21 -5.66 4.83 -25.41
CA ILE A 21 -4.34 4.65 -24.80
C ILE A 21 -3.36 5.50 -25.59
N LYS A 22 -2.55 6.27 -24.86
CA LYS A 22 -1.42 7.00 -25.43
C LYS A 22 -0.17 6.58 -24.68
N ILE A 23 0.87 6.23 -25.43
CA ILE A 23 2.20 5.94 -24.92
C ILE A 23 3.17 6.73 -25.79
N GLU A 24 3.87 7.67 -25.17
CA GLU A 24 4.85 8.51 -25.82
C GLU A 24 6.17 8.45 -25.03
N GLY A 25 7.22 7.95 -25.68
CA GLY A 25 8.49 7.75 -24.98
C GLY A 25 9.66 7.54 -25.92
N LEU A 26 10.83 7.48 -25.36
CA LEU A 26 12.11 7.37 -26.03
C LEU A 26 12.97 6.29 -25.34
N LEU A 27 13.75 5.57 -26.14
CA LEU A 27 14.83 4.71 -25.66
C LEU A 27 16.14 5.50 -25.72
N SER A 28 16.84 5.63 -24.59
CA SER A 28 18.13 6.28 -24.54
C SER A 28 19.27 5.36 -25.00
N LYS A 29 20.42 5.92 -25.32
CA LYS A 29 21.64 5.18 -25.72
C LYS A 29 22.11 4.17 -24.65
N ASN A 30 21.75 4.38 -23.39
CA ASN A 30 22.11 3.51 -22.26
C ASN A 30 21.02 2.47 -21.92
N ASN A 31 20.09 2.22 -22.84
CA ASN A 31 18.93 1.33 -22.68
C ASN A 31 17.99 1.74 -21.52
N ASN A 32 17.99 2.99 -21.11
CA ASN A 32 16.98 3.53 -20.22
C ASN A 32 15.75 3.93 -21.05
N LEU A 33 14.56 3.69 -20.50
CA LEU A 33 13.31 4.10 -21.12
C LEU A 33 12.82 5.40 -20.46
N PHE A 34 12.47 6.34 -21.27
CA PHE A 34 11.84 7.58 -20.83
C PHE A 34 10.47 7.72 -21.49
N PHE A 35 9.42 7.87 -20.69
CA PHE A 35 8.06 8.11 -21.15
C PHE A 35 7.62 9.53 -20.79
N ASN A 36 7.35 10.36 -21.79
CA ASN A 36 6.76 11.67 -21.60
C ASN A 36 5.36 11.55 -21.03
N GLU A 37 4.57 10.64 -21.61
CA GLU A 37 3.20 10.38 -21.22
C GLU A 37 2.84 8.90 -21.42
N ILE A 38 2.20 8.34 -20.42
CA ILE A 38 1.41 7.11 -20.54
C ILE A 38 0.02 7.45 -20.02
N SER A 39 -0.98 7.32 -20.88
CA SER A 39 -2.36 7.57 -20.46
C SER A 39 -3.31 6.48 -20.94
N LEU A 40 -4.31 6.20 -20.10
CA LEU A 40 -5.44 5.35 -20.40
C LEU A 40 -6.71 6.08 -19.98
N ILE A 41 -7.66 6.21 -20.91
CA ILE A 41 -8.96 6.83 -20.67
C ILE A 41 -10.05 5.87 -21.13
N GLU A 42 -10.93 5.47 -20.21
CA GLU A 42 -12.10 4.64 -20.44
C GLU A 42 -13.31 5.23 -19.73
N ASN A 43 -14.23 5.85 -20.46
CA ASN A 43 -15.38 6.55 -19.88
C ASN A 43 -14.93 7.55 -18.78
N ASN A 44 -15.35 7.30 -17.52
CA ASN A 44 -14.97 8.09 -16.35
C ASN A 44 -13.69 7.61 -15.65
N ASN A 45 -13.06 6.56 -16.16
CA ASN A 45 -11.79 6.06 -15.64
C ASN A 45 -10.63 6.71 -16.39
N SER A 46 -9.64 7.16 -15.66
CA SER A 46 -8.42 7.70 -16.24
C SER A 46 -7.18 7.37 -15.41
N ILE A 47 -6.12 7.04 -16.09
CA ILE A 47 -4.78 6.78 -15.54
C ILE A 47 -3.82 7.63 -16.36
N PHE A 48 -3.10 8.54 -15.71
CA PHE A 48 -2.09 9.39 -16.34
C PHE A 48 -0.78 9.30 -15.60
N LEU A 49 0.27 9.01 -16.31
CA LEU A 49 1.64 8.97 -15.82
C LEU A 49 2.51 9.84 -16.73
N THR A 50 3.27 10.76 -16.16
CA THR A 50 4.14 11.66 -16.92
C THR A 50 5.57 11.58 -16.44
N ASN A 51 6.51 11.79 -17.38
CA ASN A 51 7.95 11.82 -17.14
C ASN A 51 8.42 10.60 -16.30
N LEU A 52 8.02 9.40 -16.74
CA LEU A 52 8.50 8.15 -16.13
C LEU A 52 9.87 7.79 -16.71
N ASN A 53 10.85 7.63 -15.85
CA ASN A 53 12.15 7.09 -16.18
C ASN A 53 12.31 5.68 -15.63
N LEU A 54 12.66 4.75 -16.51
CA LEU A 54 13.05 3.38 -16.13
C LEU A 54 14.52 3.19 -16.48
N ASP A 55 15.25 2.52 -15.61
CA ASP A 55 16.62 2.10 -15.89
C ASP A 55 16.68 0.91 -16.84
N ASN A 56 17.87 0.45 -17.18
CA ASN A 56 18.11 -0.69 -18.08
C ASN A 56 17.62 -2.04 -17.53
N LYS A 57 17.20 -2.09 -16.24
CA LYS A 57 16.55 -3.25 -15.59
C LYS A 57 15.04 -3.06 -15.45
N LEU A 58 14.47 -2.05 -16.12
CA LEU A 58 13.06 -1.66 -16.04
C LEU A 58 12.60 -1.25 -14.64
N LYS A 59 13.52 -0.81 -13.77
CA LYS A 59 13.19 -0.26 -12.46
C LYS A 59 12.92 1.23 -12.58
N VAL A 60 11.94 1.71 -11.81
CA VAL A 60 11.61 3.13 -11.78
C VAL A 60 12.75 3.92 -11.13
N SER A 61 13.33 4.86 -11.88
CA SER A 61 14.36 5.78 -11.40
C SER A 61 13.80 7.17 -11.12
N ASP A 62 12.74 7.57 -11.80
CA ASP A 62 12.05 8.84 -11.59
C ASP A 62 10.63 8.84 -12.13
N ILE A 63 9.75 9.66 -11.52
CA ILE A 63 8.37 9.89 -11.94
C ILE A 63 8.08 11.38 -11.85
N GLY A 64 7.56 12.00 -12.89
CA GLY A 64 7.09 13.39 -12.80
C GLY A 64 5.78 13.51 -12.05
N SER A 65 4.76 12.81 -12.52
CA SER A 65 3.47 12.73 -11.84
C SER A 65 2.69 11.47 -12.19
N LEU A 66 1.82 11.03 -11.29
CA LEU A 66 0.83 9.98 -11.52
C LEU A 66 -0.54 10.47 -11.04
N LYS A 67 -1.54 10.41 -11.92
CA LYS A 67 -2.95 10.67 -11.56
C LYS A 67 -3.77 9.41 -11.82
N LEU A 68 -4.44 8.94 -10.79
CA LEU A 68 -5.34 7.80 -10.83
C LEU A 68 -6.77 8.27 -10.52
N ASN A 69 -7.70 7.96 -11.40
CA ASN A 69 -9.11 8.27 -11.27
C ASN A 69 -9.92 7.14 -11.90
N TYR A 70 -10.12 6.04 -11.17
CA TYR A 70 -10.77 4.86 -11.72
C TYR A 70 -11.42 4.00 -10.62
N LYS A 71 -12.38 3.16 -11.03
CA LYS A 71 -12.88 2.06 -10.21
C LYS A 71 -12.11 0.79 -10.50
N ASN A 72 -11.61 0.15 -9.44
CA ASN A 72 -10.93 -1.14 -9.57
C ASN A 72 -11.92 -2.31 -9.67
N ASN A 73 -11.39 -3.55 -9.73
CA ASN A 73 -12.18 -4.78 -9.83
C ASN A 73 -13.12 -4.98 -8.64
N ASN A 74 -12.77 -4.49 -7.47
CA ASN A 74 -13.58 -4.52 -6.25
C ASN A 74 -14.63 -3.41 -6.21
N LYS A 75 -14.79 -2.63 -7.30
CA LYS A 75 -15.66 -1.45 -7.41
C LYS A 75 -15.29 -0.31 -6.46
N ILE A 76 -14.09 -0.34 -5.89
CA ILE A 76 -13.54 0.75 -5.08
C ILE A 76 -13.02 1.84 -6.00
N TYR A 77 -13.39 3.07 -5.68
CA TYR A 77 -12.96 4.25 -6.42
C TYR A 77 -11.60 4.73 -5.93
N ASN A 78 -10.62 4.72 -6.85
CA ASN A 78 -9.29 5.24 -6.63
C ASN A 78 -9.17 6.64 -7.22
N HIS A 79 -8.85 7.60 -6.38
CA HIS A 79 -8.64 8.99 -6.77
C HIS A 79 -7.45 9.53 -6.00
N ILE A 80 -6.27 9.36 -6.57
CA ILE A 80 -5.00 9.81 -5.99
C ILE A 80 -4.15 10.54 -7.03
N TYR A 81 -3.27 11.36 -6.52
CA TYR A 81 -2.30 12.13 -7.28
C TYR A 81 -0.94 12.08 -6.60
N LEU A 82 0.07 11.55 -7.31
CA LEU A 82 1.47 11.61 -6.95
C LEU A 82 2.12 12.75 -7.73
N LYS A 83 2.77 13.66 -7.04
CA LYS A 83 3.54 14.74 -7.65
C LYS A 83 4.95 14.81 -7.09
N LYS A 84 5.90 15.12 -7.95
CA LYS A 84 7.27 15.38 -7.55
C LYS A 84 7.38 16.75 -6.87
N ASN A 85 8.10 16.79 -5.75
CA ASN A 85 8.45 18.01 -5.03
C ASN A 85 9.95 18.00 -4.75
N LYS A 86 10.74 18.64 -5.61
CA LYS A 86 12.21 18.59 -5.63
C LYS A 86 12.69 17.12 -5.78
N ARG A 87 13.31 16.56 -4.73
CA ARG A 87 13.78 15.17 -4.69
C ARG A 87 12.79 14.21 -4.03
N ASN A 88 11.68 14.72 -3.53
CA ASN A 88 10.65 13.97 -2.81
C ASN A 88 9.36 13.90 -3.61
N TYR A 89 8.40 13.14 -3.11
CA TYR A 89 7.07 13.02 -3.67
C TYR A 89 6.01 13.35 -2.63
N ILE A 90 4.86 13.80 -3.12
CA ILE A 90 3.64 13.97 -2.33
C ILE A 90 2.56 13.12 -2.99
N LEU A 91 2.01 12.19 -2.23
CA LEU A 91 0.87 11.37 -2.62
C LEU A 91 -0.36 11.86 -1.85
N GLU A 92 -1.30 12.42 -2.57
CA GLU A 92 -2.53 12.95 -1.98
C GLU A 92 -3.77 12.44 -2.71
N GLY A 93 -4.91 12.37 -2.04
CA GLY A 93 -6.12 11.93 -2.71
C GLY A 93 -7.37 11.87 -1.86
N LYS A 94 -8.49 11.59 -2.55
CA LYS A 94 -9.81 11.40 -1.92
C LYS A 94 -10.02 9.98 -1.45
N SER A 95 -9.55 9.00 -2.23
CA SER A 95 -9.71 7.58 -1.91
C SER A 95 -8.66 6.72 -2.61
N PHE A 96 -8.28 5.63 -1.96
CA PHE A 96 -7.34 4.65 -2.49
C PHE A 96 -7.60 3.26 -1.91
N ASP A 97 -7.53 2.22 -2.75
CA ASP A 97 -7.50 0.83 -2.32
C ASP A 97 -6.05 0.38 -2.10
N ALA A 98 -5.64 0.33 -0.84
CA ALA A 98 -4.31 -0.11 -0.44
C ALA A 98 -4.27 -1.60 -0.04
N SER A 99 -5.38 -2.33 -0.15
CA SER A 99 -5.50 -3.73 0.31
C SER A 99 -4.42 -4.64 -0.29
N HIS A 100 -4.08 -4.43 -1.55
CA HIS A 100 -3.03 -5.17 -2.25
C HIS A 100 -1.64 -4.81 -1.73
N ILE A 101 -1.35 -3.52 -1.62
CA ILE A 101 -0.04 -3.02 -1.18
C ILE A 101 0.26 -3.41 0.27
N ILE A 102 -0.76 -3.40 1.13
CA ILE A 102 -0.61 -3.80 2.55
C ILE A 102 -0.15 -5.26 2.63
N ASN A 103 -0.70 -6.13 1.77
CA ASN A 103 -0.28 -7.53 1.71
C ASN A 103 1.20 -7.63 1.32
N ASP A 104 1.60 -6.93 0.27
CA ASP A 104 2.98 -6.95 -0.22
C ASP A 104 3.97 -6.38 0.80
N VAL A 105 3.60 -5.30 1.51
CA VAL A 105 4.46 -4.68 2.54
C VAL A 105 4.61 -5.57 3.78
N MET A 106 3.56 -6.28 4.17
CA MET A 106 3.60 -7.17 5.35
C MET A 106 4.25 -8.53 5.05
N ASP A 107 4.06 -9.06 3.84
CA ASP A 107 4.49 -10.40 3.46
C ASP A 107 5.83 -10.40 2.67
N SER A 108 6.33 -9.23 2.22
CA SER A 108 7.52 -9.17 1.38
C SER A 108 8.78 -9.55 2.16
N ASP A 109 9.43 -10.60 1.70
CA ASP A 109 10.86 -10.74 1.84
C ASP A 109 11.53 -9.56 1.11
N ASP A 110 12.49 -8.89 1.76
CA ASP A 110 13.14 -7.65 1.33
C ASP A 110 13.88 -7.73 -0.02
N ASN A 111 13.70 -8.78 -0.79
CA ASN A 111 14.46 -9.06 -1.99
C ASN A 111 13.62 -9.00 -3.26
N GLU A 112 13.94 -8.03 -4.11
CA GLU A 112 13.86 -8.04 -5.57
C GLU A 112 12.57 -7.63 -6.28
N LYS A 113 11.39 -7.56 -5.66
CA LYS A 113 10.16 -7.34 -6.44
C LYS A 113 9.67 -5.89 -6.54
N SER A 114 10.22 -4.96 -5.78
CA SER A 114 9.77 -3.57 -5.88
C SER A 114 10.27 -2.91 -7.18
N ILE A 115 9.35 -2.47 -8.01
CA ILE A 115 9.65 -1.64 -9.18
C ILE A 115 10.26 -0.28 -8.77
N PHE A 116 10.09 0.13 -7.50
CA PHE A 116 10.60 1.37 -6.93
C PHE A 116 11.97 1.21 -6.25
N SER A 117 12.67 0.11 -6.45
CA SER A 117 13.92 -0.19 -5.73
C SER A 117 15.05 0.83 -5.95
N ASN A 118 15.01 1.62 -7.02
CA ASN A 118 16.06 2.61 -7.31
C ASN A 118 15.74 4.03 -6.81
N LEU A 119 14.61 4.22 -6.11
CA LEU A 119 14.25 5.51 -5.57
C LEU A 119 14.93 5.75 -4.22
N ASN A 120 15.78 6.79 -4.13
CA ASN A 120 16.24 7.39 -2.87
C ASN A 120 15.39 8.62 -2.62
N THR A 121 14.26 8.45 -1.95
CA THR A 121 13.25 9.51 -1.84
C THR A 121 12.34 9.34 -0.64
N LYS A 122 11.75 10.45 -0.23
CA LYS A 122 10.65 10.49 0.74
C LYS A 122 9.33 10.71 -0.01
N ILE A 123 8.34 9.87 0.29
CA ILE A 123 6.97 10.02 -0.19
C ILE A 123 6.10 10.42 0.99
N SER A 124 5.61 11.66 1.00
CA SER A 124 4.62 12.13 1.99
C SER A 124 3.22 11.75 1.54
N LEU A 125 2.39 11.25 2.46
CA LEU A 125 1.04 10.77 2.18
C LEU A 125 0.00 11.67 2.85
N ASN A 126 -1.10 11.94 2.13
CA ASN A 126 -2.30 12.59 2.66
C ASN A 126 -3.53 12.10 1.87
N ILE A 127 -4.18 11.05 2.36
CA ILE A 127 -5.30 10.40 1.68
C ILE A 127 -6.53 10.41 2.59
N LYS A 128 -7.65 10.97 2.13
CA LYS A 128 -8.86 11.11 2.95
C LYS A 128 -9.48 9.78 3.35
N LYS A 129 -9.50 8.80 2.43
CA LYS A 129 -10.07 7.47 2.65
C LYS A 129 -9.19 6.39 2.04
N THR A 130 -8.70 5.46 2.84
CA THR A 130 -7.85 4.36 2.39
C THR A 130 -8.48 3.03 2.76
N TYR A 131 -8.79 2.22 1.77
CA TYR A 131 -9.30 0.87 1.98
C TYR A 131 -8.13 -0.06 2.32
N ILE A 132 -8.27 -0.80 3.42
CA ILE A 132 -7.29 -1.80 3.89
C ILE A 132 -7.70 -3.22 3.50
N ASP A 133 -8.96 -3.42 3.21
CA ASP A 133 -9.56 -4.58 2.56
C ASP A 133 -10.89 -4.19 1.90
N ASN A 134 -11.61 -5.15 1.32
CA ASN A 134 -12.87 -4.89 0.60
C ASN A 134 -14.01 -4.34 1.50
N LEU A 135 -13.91 -4.47 2.83
CA LEU A 135 -14.95 -4.10 3.79
C LEU A 135 -14.51 -2.97 4.71
N ASN A 136 -13.22 -2.86 4.99
CA ASN A 136 -12.68 -1.96 5.99
C ASN A 136 -11.86 -0.85 5.35
N PHE A 137 -11.99 0.34 5.91
CA PHE A 137 -11.22 1.51 5.49
C PHE A 137 -10.83 2.36 6.70
N ILE A 138 -9.83 3.19 6.48
CA ILE A 138 -9.33 4.20 7.42
C ILE A 138 -9.46 5.58 6.79
N ASN A 139 -9.58 6.61 7.62
CA ASN A 139 -9.74 7.99 7.20
C ASN A 139 -8.51 8.82 7.56
N ASN A 140 -8.21 9.82 6.73
CA ASN A 140 -7.15 10.79 6.95
C ASN A 140 -5.79 10.13 7.17
N LEU A 141 -5.45 9.16 6.28
CA LEU A 141 -4.12 8.58 6.27
C LEU A 141 -3.09 9.67 6.00
N SER A 142 -2.18 9.87 6.93
CA SER A 142 -1.08 10.83 6.83
C SER A 142 0.24 10.24 7.31
N GLY A 143 1.33 10.87 6.89
CA GLY A 143 2.67 10.44 7.25
C GLY A 143 3.61 10.36 6.06
N TYR A 144 4.59 9.47 6.12
CA TYR A 144 5.57 9.33 5.05
C TYR A 144 6.20 7.94 4.98
N ILE A 145 6.71 7.63 3.79
CA ILE A 145 7.57 6.47 3.51
C ILE A 145 8.89 7.01 2.98
N ASN A 146 10.00 6.58 3.56
CA ASN A 146 11.34 6.95 3.14
C ASN A 146 12.03 5.73 2.53
N TYR A 147 12.46 5.86 1.28
CA TYR A 147 13.24 4.86 0.56
C TYR A 147 14.70 5.28 0.54
N LYS A 148 15.58 4.37 0.89
CA LYS A 148 17.03 4.56 0.88
C LYS A 148 17.73 3.27 0.49
N ASN A 149 18.68 3.37 -0.44
CA ASN A 149 19.44 2.20 -0.91
C ASN A 149 18.55 1.02 -1.33
N ASN A 150 17.50 1.32 -2.10
CA ASN A 150 16.54 0.35 -2.64
C ASN A 150 15.65 -0.36 -1.60
N LYS A 151 15.61 0.12 -0.38
CA LYS A 151 14.81 -0.46 0.72
C LYS A 151 13.95 0.60 1.38
N ILE A 152 12.90 0.17 2.03
CA ILE A 152 12.16 1.00 2.97
C ILE A 152 13.05 1.22 4.19
N ASP A 153 13.50 2.47 4.36
CA ASP A 153 14.33 2.90 5.49
C ASP A 153 13.45 3.26 6.69
N THR A 154 12.40 4.05 6.43
CA THR A 154 11.50 4.50 7.49
C THR A 154 10.08 4.62 6.94
N VAL A 155 9.09 4.19 7.72
CA VAL A 155 7.66 4.44 7.52
C VAL A 155 7.10 5.01 8.81
N GLU A 156 6.38 6.11 8.70
CA GLU A 156 5.58 6.66 9.80
C GLU A 156 4.22 7.03 9.23
N LEU A 157 3.20 6.26 9.57
CA LEU A 157 1.83 6.45 9.10
C LEU A 157 0.87 6.47 10.28
N GLU A 158 -0.09 7.38 10.20
CA GLU A 158 -1.19 7.47 11.15
C GLU A 158 -2.52 7.67 10.44
N SER A 159 -3.59 7.19 11.06
CA SER A 159 -4.93 7.30 10.53
C SER A 159 -5.98 7.00 11.62
N ILE A 160 -7.25 7.14 11.27
CA ILE A 160 -8.39 6.80 12.15
C ILE A 160 -9.40 5.92 11.42
N PHE A 161 -9.98 4.98 12.13
CA PHE A 161 -11.14 4.22 11.65
C PHE A 161 -12.43 5.06 11.70
N PRO A 162 -13.51 4.67 10.99
CA PRO A 162 -14.81 5.36 11.07
C PRO A 162 -15.37 5.46 12.49
N ASN A 163 -15.06 4.50 13.36
CA ASN A 163 -15.41 4.50 14.79
C ASN A 163 -14.50 5.38 15.66
N LYS A 164 -13.69 6.25 15.05
CA LYS A 164 -12.73 7.18 15.69
C LYS A 164 -11.57 6.50 16.45
N LYS A 165 -11.35 5.21 16.27
CA LYS A 165 -10.19 4.50 16.82
C LYS A 165 -8.96 4.72 15.95
N ASN A 166 -7.82 4.93 16.59
CA ASN A 166 -6.55 5.23 15.91
C ASN A 166 -5.89 3.97 15.36
N ILE A 167 -5.09 4.17 14.31
CA ILE A 167 -4.11 3.22 13.81
C ILE A 167 -2.80 3.96 13.53
N ARG A 168 -1.68 3.36 13.91
CA ARG A 168 -0.32 3.87 13.66
C ARG A 168 0.57 2.74 13.21
N LEU A 169 1.35 2.98 12.17
CA LEU A 169 2.37 2.06 11.66
C LEU A 169 3.70 2.80 11.64
N SER A 170 4.70 2.24 12.30
CA SER A 170 6.08 2.69 12.25
C SER A 170 6.97 1.53 11.78
N ILE A 171 7.83 1.79 10.81
CA ILE A 171 8.87 0.86 10.36
C ILE A 171 10.18 1.64 10.33
N VAL A 172 11.22 1.10 10.93
CA VAL A 172 12.55 1.70 10.94
C VAL A 172 13.59 0.62 10.68
N THR A 173 14.47 0.86 9.71
CA THR A 173 15.65 0.03 9.51
C THR A 173 16.83 0.63 10.27
N ASN A 174 17.35 -0.07 11.27
CA ASN A 174 18.43 0.42 12.12
C ASN A 174 19.82 0.24 11.47
N LYS A 175 20.87 0.70 12.14
CA LYS A 175 22.26 0.61 11.66
C LYS A 175 22.75 -0.85 11.53
N ALA A 176 22.16 -1.79 12.24
CA ALA A 176 22.45 -3.21 12.14
C ALA A 176 21.68 -3.92 11.01
N ASN A 177 21.01 -3.15 10.14
CA ASN A 177 20.15 -3.61 9.05
C ASN A 177 18.95 -4.47 9.55
N GLU A 178 18.52 -4.24 10.79
CA GLU A 178 17.32 -4.86 11.35
C GLU A 178 16.10 -3.96 11.06
N LYS A 179 15.05 -4.54 10.50
CA LYS A 179 13.79 -3.87 10.22
C LYS A 179 12.86 -4.04 11.42
N ILE A 180 12.62 -2.95 12.13
CA ILE A 180 11.73 -2.91 13.30
C ILE A 180 10.38 -2.39 12.85
N THR A 181 9.32 -3.20 13.02
CA THR A 181 7.95 -2.85 12.68
C THR A 181 7.12 -2.76 13.96
N LYS A 182 6.37 -1.65 14.09
CA LYS A 182 5.41 -1.44 15.17
C LYS A 182 4.07 -1.07 14.56
N LEU A 183 3.02 -1.81 14.90
CA LEU A 183 1.65 -1.49 14.53
C LEU A 183 0.78 -1.41 15.78
N PHE A 184 0.21 -0.26 16.02
CA PHE A 184 -0.83 -0.06 17.03
C PHE A 184 -2.18 0.17 16.36
N THR A 185 -3.24 -0.46 16.88
CA THR A 185 -4.60 -0.14 16.49
C THR A 185 -5.61 -0.29 17.62
N GLY A 186 -6.47 0.72 17.78
CA GLY A 186 -7.63 0.68 18.69
C GLY A 186 -8.82 -0.07 18.08
N TYR A 187 -8.72 -0.64 16.87
CA TYR A 187 -9.73 -1.46 16.21
C TYR A 187 -9.09 -2.67 15.54
N PRO A 188 -8.77 -3.73 16.31
CA PRO A 188 -8.01 -4.89 15.81
C PRO A 188 -8.79 -5.81 14.88
N LYS A 189 -10.12 -5.76 14.88
CA LYS A 189 -11.01 -6.68 14.14
C LYS A 189 -10.61 -6.91 12.66
N PRO A 190 -10.24 -5.91 11.84
CA PRO A 190 -9.81 -6.14 10.45
C PRO A 190 -8.56 -6.99 10.34
N PHE A 191 -7.62 -6.83 11.27
CA PHE A 191 -6.33 -7.52 11.26
C PHE A 191 -6.45 -8.95 11.74
N ILE A 192 -7.23 -9.20 12.80
CA ILE A 192 -7.41 -10.54 13.38
C ILE A 192 -8.18 -11.46 12.45
N LYS A 193 -9.19 -10.96 11.74
CA LYS A 193 -9.91 -11.74 10.74
C LYS A 193 -8.99 -12.30 9.65
N ARG A 194 -7.96 -11.55 9.28
CA ARG A 194 -6.96 -11.97 8.31
C ARG A 194 -6.16 -13.18 8.79
N TYR A 195 -5.83 -13.25 10.07
CA TYR A 195 -5.05 -14.35 10.64
C TYR A 195 -5.89 -15.53 11.13
N LYS A 196 -7.22 -15.46 11.08
CA LYS A 196 -8.17 -16.53 11.44
C LYS A 196 -7.99 -17.16 12.84
N PHE A 197 -7.26 -16.48 13.73
CA PHE A 197 -6.90 -17.06 15.04
C PHE A 197 -8.07 -17.18 16.02
N ILE A 198 -9.00 -16.22 16.00
CA ILE A 198 -10.09 -16.17 16.96
C ILE A 198 -11.38 -15.81 16.23
N LYS A 199 -12.42 -16.64 16.38
CA LYS A 199 -13.78 -16.34 15.92
C LYS A 199 -14.49 -15.45 16.95
N GLY A 200 -15.38 -14.57 16.45
CA GLY A 200 -16.23 -13.73 17.32
C GLY A 200 -15.51 -12.63 18.08
N PHE A 201 -14.31 -12.23 17.65
CA PHE A 201 -13.53 -11.17 18.26
C PHE A 201 -14.19 -9.79 18.08
N GLU A 202 -14.40 -9.07 19.17
CA GLU A 202 -14.92 -7.71 19.19
C GLU A 202 -14.16 -6.84 20.21
N GLU A 203 -14.07 -5.54 19.93
CA GLU A 203 -13.41 -4.53 20.76
C GLU A 203 -11.91 -4.76 20.97
N GLY A 204 -11.30 -4.05 21.92
CA GLY A 204 -9.90 -4.15 22.25
C GLY A 204 -8.97 -3.27 21.43
N TYR A 205 -7.68 -3.40 21.73
CA TYR A 205 -6.59 -2.83 20.95
C TYR A 205 -5.50 -3.87 20.72
N LEU A 206 -4.73 -3.63 19.67
CA LEU A 206 -3.67 -4.53 19.23
C LEU A 206 -2.37 -3.74 19.16
N ASP A 207 -1.35 -4.28 19.80
CA ASP A 207 0.04 -3.91 19.64
C ASP A 207 0.81 -5.04 18.99
N PHE A 208 1.42 -4.74 17.84
CA PHE A 208 2.31 -5.66 17.14
C PHE A 208 3.70 -5.05 17.08
N TYR A 209 4.69 -5.85 17.44
CA TYR A 209 6.09 -5.54 17.36
C TYR A 209 6.83 -6.66 16.64
N SER A 210 7.69 -6.32 15.70
CA SER A 210 8.51 -7.31 14.99
C SER A 210 9.90 -6.76 14.72
N ILE A 211 10.90 -7.61 14.86
CA ILE A 211 12.27 -7.38 14.38
C ILE A 211 12.55 -8.41 13.31
N LYS A 212 12.90 -7.95 12.11
CA LYS A 212 13.30 -8.81 10.99
C LYS A 212 14.75 -8.56 10.64
N LYS A 213 15.55 -9.64 10.54
CA LYS A 213 16.95 -9.64 10.13
C LYS A 213 17.23 -10.89 9.32
N ASP A 214 17.93 -10.74 8.17
CA ASP A 214 18.38 -11.84 7.30
C ASP A 214 17.27 -12.87 6.98
N GLY A 215 16.05 -12.38 6.72
CA GLY A 215 14.90 -13.23 6.41
C GLY A 215 14.19 -13.86 7.62
N VAL A 216 14.77 -13.78 8.82
CA VAL A 216 14.17 -14.26 10.07
C VAL A 216 13.44 -13.12 10.77
N SER A 217 12.25 -13.40 11.31
CA SER A 217 11.42 -12.42 12.01
C SER A 217 11.01 -12.93 13.37
N ASP A 218 11.37 -12.16 14.40
CA ASP A 218 10.85 -12.31 15.76
C ASP A 218 9.73 -11.33 15.98
N SER A 219 8.55 -11.83 16.37
CA SER A 219 7.35 -10.99 16.47
C SER A 219 6.56 -11.25 17.75
N VAL A 220 6.05 -10.18 18.32
CA VAL A 220 5.15 -10.21 19.47
C VAL A 220 3.85 -9.50 19.08
N LEU A 221 2.72 -10.17 19.34
CA LEU A 221 1.39 -9.62 19.18
C LEU A 221 0.67 -9.63 20.53
N VAL A 222 0.28 -8.47 20.99
CA VAL A 222 -0.51 -8.30 22.23
C VAL A 222 -1.89 -7.78 21.84
N ILE A 223 -2.92 -8.35 22.42
CA ILE A 223 -4.30 -7.89 22.25
C ILE A 223 -4.90 -7.74 23.63
N ASP A 224 -5.31 -6.53 23.96
CA ASP A 224 -5.86 -6.18 25.26
C ASP A 224 -7.32 -5.73 25.17
N ASN A 225 -8.05 -5.87 26.29
CA ASN A 225 -9.43 -5.42 26.46
C ASN A 225 -10.39 -5.91 25.36
N PHE A 226 -10.22 -7.15 24.92
CA PHE A 226 -11.04 -7.74 23.88
C PHE A 226 -12.24 -8.50 24.45
N LYS A 227 -13.29 -8.62 23.63
CA LYS A 227 -14.44 -9.49 23.88
C LYS A 227 -14.52 -10.57 22.79
N VAL A 228 -14.86 -11.78 23.19
CA VAL A 228 -15.10 -12.90 22.28
C VAL A 228 -16.58 -13.30 22.42
N LYS A 229 -17.34 -13.16 21.31
CA LYS A 229 -18.76 -13.57 21.32
C LYS A 229 -18.95 -15.08 21.24
N GLU A 230 -18.03 -15.77 20.57
CA GLU A 230 -18.07 -17.23 20.40
C GLU A 230 -16.86 -17.84 21.10
N VAL A 231 -17.06 -18.36 22.29
CA VAL A 231 -16.04 -19.12 22.99
C VAL A 231 -16.01 -20.53 22.39
N PRO A 232 -14.86 -21.05 21.95
CA PRO A 232 -14.74 -22.43 21.50
C PRO A 232 -15.29 -23.39 22.54
N VAL A 233 -15.96 -24.46 22.10
CA VAL A 233 -16.62 -25.43 22.98
C VAL A 233 -15.72 -25.94 24.09
N PHE A 234 -14.41 -26.11 23.83
CA PHE A 234 -13.44 -26.51 24.84
C PHE A 234 -13.22 -25.50 25.98
N ALA A 235 -13.38 -24.20 25.74
CA ALA A 235 -13.27 -23.19 26.79
C ALA A 235 -14.53 -23.13 27.67
N LYS A 236 -15.70 -23.56 27.14
CA LYS A 236 -16.94 -23.71 27.94
C LYS A 236 -16.92 -24.91 28.88
N LEU A 237 -16.00 -25.86 28.68
CA LEU A 237 -15.85 -27.03 29.56
C LEU A 237 -14.89 -26.77 30.72
N LEU A 238 -14.17 -25.64 30.73
CA LEU A 238 -13.19 -25.24 31.75
C LEU A 238 -13.68 -24.06 32.62
N SER A 239 -14.86 -23.53 32.35
CA SER A 239 -15.55 -22.50 33.13
C SER A 239 -16.71 -23.11 33.95
#